data_d863c04553cc27fdb562e007b2d082bd
#
_entry.id   d863c04553cc27fdb562e007b2d082bd
#
_cell.length_a   1.000
_cell.length_b   1.000
_cell.length_c   1.000
_cell.angle_alpha   90.00
_cell.angle_beta   90.00
_cell.angle_gamma   90.00
#
_symmetry.space_group_name_H-M   'P 1'
#
loop_
_entity.id
_entity.type
_entity.pdbx_description
1 polymer ?
#
loop_
_entity_poly.entity_id
_entity_poly.type
_entity_poly.pdbx_seq_one_letter_code
_entity_poly.pdbx_strand_id
1 'polypeptide(L)'
;MDLFRSAPIAQPLAARLRAANLDEYVGQEHLLARGKPLREALEQGALHSMIFWGPPGVGKTTLARLLAEVSDAHFETVSAVLAGVKEIRQAVEVAKQQAGQYGKRTILFVDEVHRFNKSQQDAFLPYVEDGTLIFIGATTENPSFELNNALLSRARVYVLKSLDEAALRRLVHRALTEERGLGKRQLTLSDEGFQMLLSAADGDGRRLLNLLENASDLAEDNSEIGVDLLQSXLGDTRRRFDKGGEAFYDQISALHKSVRGSNPDGAXYWFARMIDGGCDPLYLARRVVRMASEDIGNADPRALSLCLAAWEVQERLGSPEGELAVAQAITYLACAPKSNAVYMGFKSAMRSATEHGSLEVPLHLRNAPTKLMKQLGYGDEYRYAHDEPDAYAAGEDYFPDELEPQPFYQPVPRGLELKIGEKLNHLAQLDRLSPRQRRK
;
A
#
# COMPACT_ATOMS: atom_id res chain seq x y z
N MET A 1 -10.84 35.76 41.39
CA MET A 1 -9.66 35.71 40.49
C MET A 1 -9.16 34.28 40.45
N ASP A 2 -9.38 33.63 39.36
CA ASP A 2 -9.00 32.23 39.20
C ASP A 2 -7.53 32.16 38.80
N LEU A 3 -6.69 31.94 39.79
CA LEU A 3 -5.22 31.91 39.63
C LEU A 3 -4.69 30.65 38.89
N PHE A 4 -5.63 29.78 38.41
CA PHE A 4 -5.27 28.51 37.77
C PHE A 4 -5.83 28.39 36.35
N ARG A 5 -6.07 29.48 35.65
CA ARG A 5 -6.30 29.40 34.22
C ARG A 5 -4.96 29.07 33.54
N SER A 6 -4.72 27.78 33.35
CA SER A 6 -3.63 27.32 32.50
C SER A 6 -3.84 27.95 31.11
N ALA A 7 -2.82 28.58 30.59
CA ALA A 7 -2.83 29.07 29.21
C ALA A 7 -3.23 27.93 28.29
N PRO A 8 -4.11 28.16 27.32
CA PRO A 8 -4.49 27.06 26.41
C PRO A 8 -3.22 26.50 25.74
N ILE A 9 -3.11 25.18 25.75
CA ILE A 9 -2.00 24.49 25.11
C ILE A 9 -2.00 24.91 23.65
N ALA A 10 -0.88 25.48 23.17
CA ALA A 10 -0.75 25.93 21.79
C ALA A 10 -0.85 24.72 20.85
N GLN A 11 -1.85 24.71 19.97
CA GLN A 11 -2.03 23.65 18.98
C GLN A 11 -0.96 23.76 17.89
N PRO A 12 -0.46 22.65 17.38
CA PRO A 12 0.45 22.68 16.21
C PRO A 12 -0.18 23.40 15.02
N LEU A 13 0.64 24.05 14.21
CA LEU A 13 0.21 24.80 13.04
C LEU A 13 -0.67 23.96 12.10
N ALA A 14 -0.28 22.71 11.87
CA ALA A 14 -1.05 21.79 11.01
C ALA A 14 -2.47 21.56 11.54
N ALA A 15 -2.65 21.51 12.87
CA ALA A 15 -3.97 21.35 13.48
C ALA A 15 -4.80 22.64 13.36
N ARG A 16 -4.16 23.80 13.60
CA ARG A 16 -4.85 25.11 13.52
C ARG A 16 -5.34 25.42 12.12
N LEU A 17 -4.62 24.98 11.10
CA LEU A 17 -4.92 25.25 9.68
C LEU A 17 -5.75 24.16 9.01
N ARG A 18 -6.24 23.18 9.76
CA ARG A 18 -7.09 22.12 9.19
C ARG A 18 -8.28 22.79 8.47
N ALA A 19 -8.56 22.32 7.24
CA ALA A 19 -9.63 22.87 6.41
C ALA A 19 -10.97 22.82 7.15
N ALA A 20 -11.70 23.92 7.18
CA ALA A 20 -13.01 24.04 7.82
C ALA A 20 -14.15 23.71 6.85
N ASN A 21 -13.89 23.69 5.55
CA ASN A 21 -14.88 23.40 4.51
C ASN A 21 -14.16 22.86 3.27
N LEU A 22 -14.93 22.40 2.29
CA LEU A 22 -14.38 21.82 1.06
C LEU A 22 -13.59 22.83 0.22
N ASP A 23 -13.94 24.10 0.28
CA ASP A 23 -13.25 25.13 -0.50
C ASP A 23 -11.85 25.42 0.07
N GLU A 24 -11.66 25.20 1.37
CA GLU A 24 -10.35 25.32 2.01
C GLU A 24 -9.51 24.04 1.84
N TYR A 25 -10.13 22.92 1.49
CA TYR A 25 -9.44 21.65 1.33
C TYR A 25 -8.51 21.72 0.12
N VAL A 26 -7.25 21.40 0.32
CA VAL A 26 -6.19 21.55 -0.67
C VAL A 26 -5.86 20.21 -1.31
N GLY A 27 -5.79 20.20 -2.63
CA GLY A 27 -5.43 19.00 -3.39
C GLY A 27 -6.63 18.10 -3.72
N GLN A 28 -6.33 16.97 -4.29
CA GLN A 28 -7.31 15.91 -4.64
C GLN A 28 -8.37 16.38 -5.63
N GLU A 29 -8.03 17.25 -6.57
CA GLU A 29 -8.95 17.79 -7.57
C GLU A 29 -9.56 16.68 -8.44
N HIS A 30 -8.82 15.58 -8.66
CA HIS A 30 -9.33 14.43 -9.41
C HIS A 30 -10.53 13.76 -8.74
N LEU A 31 -10.73 13.98 -7.41
CA LEU A 31 -11.85 13.44 -6.64
C LEU A 31 -12.89 14.54 -6.27
N LEU A 32 -12.42 15.75 -5.99
CA LEU A 32 -13.22 16.78 -5.31
C LEU A 32 -13.51 18.02 -6.14
N ALA A 33 -13.08 18.08 -7.41
CA ALA A 33 -13.48 19.17 -8.29
C ALA A 33 -14.99 19.09 -8.53
N ARG A 34 -15.58 20.23 -8.83
CA ARG A 34 -17.03 20.33 -9.11
C ARG A 34 -17.39 19.36 -10.26
N GLY A 35 -18.48 18.62 -10.08
CA GLY A 35 -18.93 17.62 -11.04
C GLY A 35 -18.33 16.23 -10.86
N LYS A 36 -17.41 16.06 -9.92
CA LYS A 36 -16.87 14.73 -9.62
C LYS A 36 -17.80 13.96 -8.69
N PRO A 37 -17.94 12.63 -8.88
CA PRO A 37 -18.93 11.85 -8.12
C PRO A 37 -18.81 11.97 -6.60
N LEU A 38 -17.59 12.01 -6.06
CA LEU A 38 -17.40 12.16 -4.60
C LEU A 38 -17.86 13.54 -4.14
N ARG A 39 -17.51 14.59 -4.89
CA ARG A 39 -17.94 15.97 -4.57
C ARG A 39 -19.47 16.08 -4.58
N GLU A 40 -20.12 15.54 -5.61
CA GLU A 40 -21.58 15.57 -5.75
C GLU A 40 -22.26 14.82 -4.59
N ALA A 41 -21.71 13.63 -4.25
CA ALA A 41 -22.22 12.84 -3.13
C ALA A 41 -22.13 13.62 -1.81
N LEU A 42 -21.00 14.31 -1.59
CA LEU A 42 -20.79 15.13 -0.39
C LEU A 42 -21.78 16.27 -0.31
N GLU A 43 -21.99 16.99 -1.39
CA GLU A 43 -22.90 18.15 -1.44
C GLU A 43 -24.36 17.73 -1.23
N GLN A 44 -24.71 16.50 -1.59
CA GLN A 44 -26.04 15.92 -1.39
C GLN A 44 -26.18 15.24 -0.01
N GLY A 45 -25.12 15.20 0.78
CA GLY A 45 -25.12 14.51 2.08
C GLY A 45 -25.27 12.99 1.97
N ALA A 46 -24.90 12.43 0.81
CA ALA A 46 -25.01 10.98 0.55
C ALA A 46 -23.76 10.27 1.07
N LEU A 47 -23.84 9.83 2.33
CA LEU A 47 -22.74 9.11 2.95
C LEU A 47 -22.73 7.63 2.55
N HIS A 48 -21.55 7.12 2.28
CA HIS A 48 -21.29 5.69 2.08
C HIS A 48 -19.95 5.34 2.69
N SER A 49 -19.74 4.06 3.00
CA SER A 49 -18.47 3.61 3.53
C SER A 49 -17.40 3.71 2.47
N MET A 50 -16.17 4.10 2.89
CA MET A 50 -15.09 4.35 1.96
C MET A 50 -13.72 4.11 2.59
N ILE A 51 -12.73 3.93 1.75
CA ILE A 51 -11.34 3.76 2.13
C ILE A 51 -10.51 4.80 1.40
N PHE A 52 -9.78 5.62 2.15
CA PHE A 52 -8.85 6.61 1.60
C PHE A 52 -7.45 6.01 1.57
N TRP A 53 -6.96 5.75 0.39
CA TRP A 53 -5.64 5.15 0.17
C TRP A 53 -4.70 6.19 -0.42
N GLY A 54 -3.61 6.47 0.26
CA GLY A 54 -2.62 7.41 -0.23
C GLY A 54 -1.50 7.67 0.77
N PRO A 55 -0.46 8.39 0.35
CA PRO A 55 0.68 8.68 1.22
C PRO A 55 0.29 9.52 2.44
N PRO A 56 1.16 9.62 3.44
CA PRO A 56 0.86 10.45 4.61
C PRO A 56 0.77 11.93 4.25
N GLY A 57 0.02 12.68 5.05
CA GLY A 57 -0.04 14.15 4.94
C GLY A 57 -0.80 14.70 3.75
N VAL A 58 -1.67 13.91 3.12
CA VAL A 58 -2.46 14.34 1.94
C VAL A 58 -3.90 14.73 2.29
N GLY A 59 -4.27 14.69 3.60
CA GLY A 59 -5.56 15.17 4.06
C GLY A 59 -6.63 14.13 4.29
N LYS A 60 -6.28 12.84 4.48
CA LYS A 60 -7.25 11.76 4.69
C LYS A 60 -8.16 12.01 5.91
N THR A 61 -7.57 12.34 7.05
CA THR A 61 -8.33 12.63 8.28
C THR A 61 -9.20 13.88 8.11
N THR A 62 -8.64 14.91 7.52
CA THR A 62 -9.35 16.18 7.27
C THR A 62 -10.56 15.94 6.38
N LEU A 63 -10.40 15.15 5.32
CA LEU A 63 -11.51 14.85 4.41
C LEU A 63 -12.61 14.07 5.14
N ALA A 64 -12.26 13.09 5.98
CA ALA A 64 -13.24 12.34 6.76
C ALA A 64 -14.03 13.25 7.70
N ARG A 65 -13.36 14.20 8.36
CA ARG A 65 -14.02 15.18 9.25
C ARG A 65 -14.97 16.10 8.49
N LEU A 66 -14.54 16.56 7.32
CA LEU A 66 -15.39 17.42 6.48
C LEU A 66 -16.64 16.67 6.00
N LEU A 67 -16.48 15.38 5.68
CA LEU A 67 -17.61 14.52 5.32
C LEU A 67 -18.65 14.49 6.45
N ALA A 68 -18.19 14.29 7.68
CA ALA A 68 -19.07 14.25 8.85
C ALA A 68 -19.82 15.58 9.03
N GLU A 69 -19.12 16.71 8.89
CA GLU A 69 -19.71 18.04 9.04
C GLU A 69 -20.74 18.35 7.97
N VAL A 70 -20.42 18.09 6.70
CA VAL A 70 -21.32 18.36 5.57
C VAL A 70 -22.58 17.50 5.69
N SER A 71 -22.47 16.29 6.19
CA SER A 71 -23.58 15.32 6.30
C SER A 71 -24.29 15.37 7.64
N ASP A 72 -23.89 16.26 8.54
CA ASP A 72 -24.40 16.36 9.92
C ASP A 72 -24.34 15.01 10.64
N ALA A 73 -23.26 14.28 10.43
CA ALA A 73 -23.03 12.98 11.07
C ALA A 73 -22.11 13.13 12.29
N HIS A 74 -22.32 12.25 13.29
CA HIS A 74 -21.41 12.15 14.42
C HIS A 74 -20.10 11.49 13.96
N PHE A 75 -18.96 11.94 14.49
CA PHE A 75 -17.63 11.47 14.07
C PHE A 75 -16.91 10.80 15.25
N GLU A 76 -16.62 9.51 15.10
CA GLU A 76 -15.83 8.74 16.06
C GLU A 76 -14.54 8.29 15.41
N THR A 77 -13.42 8.46 16.12
CA THR A 77 -12.10 8.03 15.63
C THR A 77 -11.59 6.84 16.42
N VAL A 78 -10.98 5.91 15.71
CA VAL A 78 -10.31 4.75 16.31
C VAL A 78 -8.95 4.61 15.62
N SER A 79 -7.88 4.51 16.43
CA SER A 79 -6.56 4.22 15.89
C SER A 79 -6.35 2.71 15.83
N ALA A 80 -6.06 2.17 14.67
CA ALA A 80 -5.81 0.74 14.49
C ALA A 80 -4.55 0.27 15.24
N VAL A 81 -3.66 1.20 15.59
CA VAL A 81 -2.46 0.89 16.38
C VAL A 81 -2.79 0.61 17.85
N LEU A 82 -3.74 1.36 18.41
CA LEU A 82 -4.02 1.36 19.84
C LEU A 82 -5.33 0.63 20.22
N ALA A 83 -6.25 0.49 19.25
CA ALA A 83 -7.58 0.01 19.54
C ALA A 83 -7.70 -1.51 19.44
N GLY A 84 -8.41 -2.09 20.41
CA GLY A 84 -8.86 -3.48 20.35
C GLY A 84 -10.35 -3.55 20.04
N VAL A 85 -10.91 -4.75 20.16
CA VAL A 85 -12.35 -5.01 19.95
C VAL A 85 -13.21 -4.17 20.90
N LYS A 86 -12.70 -3.90 22.10
CA LYS A 86 -13.43 -3.12 23.13
C LYS A 86 -13.73 -1.70 22.64
N GLU A 87 -12.74 -1.04 22.06
CA GLU A 87 -12.89 0.34 21.54
C GLU A 87 -13.86 0.39 20.35
N ILE A 88 -13.85 -0.65 19.54
CA ILE A 88 -14.81 -0.78 18.42
C ILE A 88 -16.23 -0.92 18.97
N ARG A 89 -16.43 -1.76 19.98
CA ARG A 89 -17.74 -1.92 20.64
C ARG A 89 -18.24 -0.62 21.26
N GLN A 90 -17.35 0.15 21.89
CA GLN A 90 -17.70 1.46 22.44
C GLN A 90 -18.20 2.40 21.34
N ALA A 91 -17.51 2.42 20.20
CA ALA A 91 -17.91 3.25 19.05
C ALA A 91 -19.31 2.84 18.53
N VAL A 92 -19.59 1.54 18.50
CA VAL A 92 -20.91 1.01 18.11
C VAL A 92 -22.00 1.50 19.09
N GLU A 93 -21.74 1.45 20.39
CA GLU A 93 -22.71 1.92 21.39
C GLU A 93 -22.98 3.42 21.26
N VAL A 94 -21.93 4.22 21.02
CA VAL A 94 -22.06 5.66 20.76
C VAL A 94 -22.91 5.88 19.49
N ALA A 95 -22.69 5.09 18.43
CA ALA A 95 -23.44 5.19 17.19
C ALA A 95 -24.94 4.91 17.42
N LYS A 96 -25.27 3.89 18.22
CA LYS A 96 -26.65 3.55 18.58
C LYS A 96 -27.30 4.68 19.37
N GLN A 97 -26.57 5.27 20.32
CA GLN A 97 -27.03 6.43 21.09
C GLN A 97 -27.32 7.62 20.19
N GLN A 98 -26.41 7.95 19.29
CA GLN A 98 -26.55 9.08 18.36
C GLN A 98 -27.78 8.90 17.47
N ALA A 99 -28.00 7.70 16.97
CA ALA A 99 -29.17 7.38 16.15
C ALA A 99 -30.47 7.49 16.96
N GLY A 100 -30.47 6.96 18.19
CA GLY A 100 -31.68 6.92 19.03
C GLY A 100 -32.05 8.28 19.61
N GLN A 101 -31.07 9.06 20.05
CA GLN A 101 -31.33 10.33 20.76
C GLN A 101 -31.39 11.52 19.82
N TYR A 102 -30.60 11.53 18.74
CA TYR A 102 -30.44 12.71 17.89
C TYR A 102 -30.75 12.44 16.42
N GLY A 103 -31.08 11.21 16.05
CA GLY A 103 -31.32 10.84 14.66
C GLY A 103 -30.09 11.01 13.77
N LYS A 104 -28.90 11.00 14.34
CA LYS A 104 -27.64 11.21 13.61
C LYS A 104 -26.99 9.89 13.25
N ARG A 105 -26.48 9.81 12.00
CA ARG A 105 -25.61 8.72 11.61
C ARG A 105 -24.22 8.94 12.20
N THR A 106 -23.45 7.86 12.35
CA THR A 106 -22.10 7.93 12.91
C THR A 106 -21.10 7.44 11.86
N ILE A 107 -20.08 8.27 11.62
CA ILE A 107 -18.89 7.87 10.88
C ILE A 107 -17.88 7.31 11.85
N LEU A 108 -17.45 6.06 11.63
CA LEU A 108 -16.31 5.49 12.34
C LEU A 108 -15.08 5.65 11.44
N PHE A 109 -14.17 6.54 11.83
CA PHE A 109 -12.93 6.77 11.11
C PHE A 109 -11.83 5.93 11.73
N VAL A 110 -11.22 5.04 10.93
CA VAL A 110 -10.14 4.16 11.38
C VAL A 110 -8.87 4.56 10.66
N ASP A 111 -7.96 5.20 11.40
CA ASP A 111 -6.65 5.57 10.85
C ASP A 111 -5.73 4.35 10.85
N GLU A 112 -4.92 4.24 9.81
CA GLU A 112 -4.00 3.12 9.59
C GLU A 112 -4.73 1.75 9.63
N VAL A 113 -5.87 1.67 8.95
CA VAL A 113 -6.77 0.51 9.00
C VAL A 113 -6.07 -0.80 8.58
N HIS A 114 -4.99 -0.70 7.80
CA HIS A 114 -4.17 -1.86 7.41
C HIS A 114 -3.53 -2.58 8.62
N ARG A 115 -3.48 -1.93 9.79
CA ARG A 115 -2.94 -2.54 11.02
C ARG A 115 -3.98 -3.35 11.79
N PHE A 116 -5.25 -3.28 11.40
CA PHE A 116 -6.29 -4.13 12.00
C PHE A 116 -6.14 -5.56 11.52
N ASN A 117 -6.13 -6.50 12.45
CA ASN A 117 -6.18 -7.92 12.10
C ASN A 117 -7.61 -8.32 11.70
N LYS A 118 -7.77 -9.56 11.26
CA LYS A 118 -9.06 -10.07 10.80
C LYS A 118 -10.15 -9.98 11.87
N SER A 119 -9.84 -10.33 13.13
CA SER A 119 -10.82 -10.28 14.22
C SER A 119 -11.31 -8.85 14.46
N GLN A 120 -10.42 -7.88 14.40
CA GLN A 120 -10.76 -6.47 14.55
C GLN A 120 -11.64 -5.99 13.40
N GLN A 121 -11.30 -6.38 12.16
CA GLN A 121 -12.12 -6.05 10.99
C GLN A 121 -13.51 -6.68 11.10
N ASP A 122 -13.59 -7.93 11.52
CA ASP A 122 -14.85 -8.66 11.68
C ASP A 122 -15.72 -8.05 12.79
N ALA A 123 -15.12 -7.40 13.78
CA ALA A 123 -15.85 -6.83 14.92
C ALA A 123 -16.80 -5.69 14.51
N PHE A 124 -16.44 -4.89 13.51
CA PHE A 124 -17.31 -3.79 13.09
C PHE A 124 -18.08 -4.07 11.78
N LEU A 125 -17.75 -5.14 11.07
CA LEU A 125 -18.36 -5.46 9.78
C LEU A 125 -19.90 -5.59 9.85
N PRO A 126 -20.51 -6.29 10.83
CA PRO A 126 -21.97 -6.36 10.92
C PRO A 126 -22.65 -4.99 11.03
N TYR A 127 -22.00 -4.04 11.68
CA TYR A 127 -22.54 -2.70 11.91
C TYR A 127 -22.36 -1.79 10.69
N VAL A 128 -21.41 -2.09 9.83
CA VAL A 128 -21.28 -1.45 8.52
C VAL A 128 -22.37 -2.01 7.60
N GLU A 129 -22.61 -3.31 7.65
CA GLU A 129 -23.64 -3.98 6.83
C GLU A 129 -25.04 -3.49 7.14
N ASP A 130 -25.38 -3.28 8.41
CA ASP A 130 -26.73 -2.88 8.82
C ASP A 130 -26.92 -1.35 8.83
N GLY A 131 -25.87 -0.59 8.53
CA GLY A 131 -25.93 0.88 8.45
C GLY A 131 -25.79 1.60 9.80
N THR A 132 -25.54 0.89 10.88
CA THR A 132 -25.27 1.50 12.21
C THR A 132 -24.04 2.41 12.14
N LEU A 133 -22.99 1.94 11.45
CA LEU A 133 -21.75 2.69 11.24
C LEU A 133 -21.54 2.94 9.76
N ILE A 134 -21.08 4.14 9.43
CA ILE A 134 -20.49 4.43 8.13
C ILE A 134 -18.98 4.36 8.35
N PHE A 135 -18.33 3.43 7.69
CA PHE A 135 -16.91 3.17 7.88
C PHE A 135 -16.08 4.03 6.93
N ILE A 136 -15.11 4.75 7.46
CA ILE A 136 -14.09 5.43 6.65
C ILE A 136 -12.73 4.98 7.14
N GLY A 137 -12.03 4.19 6.32
CA GLY A 137 -10.68 3.75 6.62
C GLY A 137 -9.64 4.62 5.92
N ALA A 138 -8.53 4.89 6.59
CA ALA A 138 -7.38 5.56 5.99
C ALA A 138 -6.18 4.63 6.03
N THR A 139 -5.45 4.54 4.93
CA THR A 139 -4.30 3.66 4.82
C THR A 139 -3.26 4.20 3.84
N THR A 140 -1.99 3.94 4.16
CA THR A 140 -0.87 4.18 3.23
C THR A 140 -0.57 2.92 2.41
N GLU A 141 -1.12 1.76 2.80
CA GLU A 141 -0.88 0.46 2.17
C GLU A 141 -2.01 0.11 1.21
N ASN A 142 -1.73 -0.74 0.22
CA ASN A 142 -2.74 -1.14 -0.74
C ASN A 142 -3.85 -1.95 -0.04
N PRO A 143 -5.08 -1.43 0.01
CA PRO A 143 -6.16 -2.09 0.75
C PRO A 143 -6.51 -3.48 0.22
N SER A 144 -6.23 -3.78 -1.05
CA SER A 144 -6.49 -5.10 -1.63
C SER A 144 -5.68 -6.21 -0.96
N PHE A 145 -4.56 -5.87 -0.33
CA PHE A 145 -3.71 -6.85 0.35
C PHE A 145 -3.94 -6.92 1.86
N GLU A 146 -4.48 -5.86 2.44
CA GLU A 146 -4.51 -5.69 3.90
C GLU A 146 -5.90 -5.83 4.50
N LEU A 147 -6.95 -5.63 3.70
CA LEU A 147 -8.33 -5.66 4.19
C LEU A 147 -9.06 -6.88 3.66
N ASN A 148 -9.98 -7.43 4.46
CA ASN A 148 -10.75 -8.58 4.04
C ASN A 148 -11.75 -8.22 2.92
N ASN A 149 -12.08 -9.19 2.11
CA ASN A 149 -12.96 -9.00 0.94
C ASN A 149 -14.36 -8.53 1.34
N ALA A 150 -14.85 -8.95 2.50
CA ALA A 150 -16.18 -8.55 2.97
C ALA A 150 -16.24 -7.04 3.20
N LEU A 151 -15.18 -6.47 3.79
CA LEU A 151 -15.09 -5.03 4.01
C LEU A 151 -14.90 -4.27 2.69
N LEU A 152 -14.02 -4.78 1.82
CA LEU A 152 -13.74 -4.15 0.52
C LEU A 152 -14.99 -4.11 -0.38
N SER A 153 -15.86 -5.12 -0.29
CA SER A 153 -17.09 -5.16 -1.11
C SER A 153 -18.13 -4.13 -0.65
N ARG A 154 -17.98 -3.59 0.56
CA ARG A 154 -18.94 -2.64 1.16
C ARG A 154 -18.43 -1.22 1.21
N ALA A 155 -17.20 -0.98 0.78
CA ALA A 155 -16.56 0.35 0.85
C ALA A 155 -15.94 0.70 -0.50
N ARG A 156 -16.11 1.94 -0.92
CA ARG A 156 -15.45 2.43 -2.14
C ARG A 156 -14.04 2.91 -1.80
N VAL A 157 -13.08 2.50 -2.62
CA VAL A 157 -11.68 2.93 -2.45
C VAL A 157 -11.46 4.21 -3.26
N TYR A 158 -10.97 5.24 -2.60
CA TYR A 158 -10.57 6.50 -3.22
C TYR A 158 -9.07 6.68 -3.06
N VAL A 159 -8.38 6.85 -4.18
CA VAL A 159 -6.93 7.02 -4.17
C VAL A 159 -6.61 8.51 -4.01
N LEU A 160 -5.97 8.87 -2.90
CA LEU A 160 -5.48 10.23 -2.67
C LEU A 160 -4.02 10.30 -3.11
N LYS A 161 -3.66 11.40 -3.76
CA LYS A 161 -2.32 11.61 -4.32
C LYS A 161 -1.51 12.55 -3.44
N SER A 162 -0.19 12.44 -3.52
CA SER A 162 0.72 13.42 -2.95
C SER A 162 0.32 14.82 -3.41
N LEU A 163 0.48 15.80 -2.53
CA LEU A 163 0.14 17.18 -2.87
C LEU A 163 1.17 17.74 -3.86
N ASP A 164 0.68 18.38 -4.91
CA ASP A 164 1.56 19.01 -5.90
C ASP A 164 2.05 20.38 -5.41
N GLU A 165 2.95 20.99 -6.17
CA GLU A 165 3.53 22.29 -5.82
C GLU A 165 2.45 23.35 -5.61
N ALA A 166 1.44 23.39 -6.47
CA ALA A 166 0.37 24.41 -6.37
C ALA A 166 -0.41 24.21 -5.05
N ALA A 167 -0.71 22.97 -4.67
CA ALA A 167 -1.41 22.67 -3.42
C ALA A 167 -0.56 23.06 -2.20
N LEU A 168 0.73 22.71 -2.22
CA LEU A 168 1.64 23.05 -1.12
C LEU A 168 1.86 24.56 -1.02
N ARG A 169 1.90 25.27 -2.15
CA ARG A 169 2.01 26.74 -2.16
C ARG A 169 0.79 27.38 -1.52
N ARG A 170 -0.41 26.85 -1.81
CA ARG A 170 -1.65 27.34 -1.15
C ARG A 170 -1.60 27.12 0.36
N LEU A 171 -1.09 25.96 0.82
CA LEU A 171 -0.95 25.72 2.27
C LEU A 171 0.01 26.71 2.93
N VAL A 172 1.16 26.98 2.31
CA VAL A 172 2.14 27.94 2.83
C VAL A 172 1.51 29.35 2.88
N HIS A 173 0.83 29.75 1.81
CA HIS A 173 0.19 31.07 1.75
C HIS A 173 -0.82 31.21 2.89
N ARG A 174 -1.68 30.21 3.11
CA ARG A 174 -2.65 30.22 4.20
C ARG A 174 -1.95 30.28 5.56
N ALA A 175 -0.88 29.50 5.74
CA ALA A 175 -0.12 29.47 7.00
C ALA A 175 0.45 30.84 7.33
N LEU A 176 0.96 31.57 6.34
CA LEU A 176 1.61 32.88 6.54
C LEU A 176 0.61 34.03 6.64
N THR A 177 -0.61 33.90 6.12
CA THR A 177 -1.57 35.00 6.03
C THR A 177 -2.74 34.87 7.02
N GLU A 178 -3.20 33.69 7.33
CA GLU A 178 -4.37 33.52 8.20
C GLU A 178 -4.02 33.73 9.67
N GLU A 179 -4.94 34.37 10.38
CA GLU A 179 -4.78 34.68 11.80
C GLU A 179 -4.63 33.42 12.66
N ARG A 180 -5.32 32.35 12.29
CA ARG A 180 -5.22 31.04 12.98
C ARG A 180 -3.88 30.34 12.69
N GLY A 181 -3.13 30.81 11.71
CA GLY A 181 -1.78 30.36 11.40
C GLY A 181 -0.71 31.28 11.98
N LEU A 182 0.15 31.78 11.10
CA LEU A 182 1.26 32.70 11.45
C LEU A 182 1.00 34.15 11.03
N GLY A 183 -0.23 34.48 10.61
CA GLY A 183 -0.57 35.77 10.02
C GLY A 183 -0.23 36.98 10.91
N LYS A 184 -0.39 36.81 12.22
CA LYS A 184 -0.07 37.91 13.18
C LYS A 184 1.42 38.24 13.24
N ARG A 185 2.28 37.30 12.83
CA ARG A 185 3.73 37.48 12.89
C ARG A 185 4.31 38.21 11.67
N GLN A 186 3.48 38.40 10.62
CA GLN A 186 3.88 39.11 9.40
C GLN A 186 5.15 38.53 8.77
N LEU A 187 5.25 37.22 8.72
CA LEU A 187 6.40 36.50 8.12
C LEU A 187 6.20 36.38 6.61
N THR A 188 7.31 36.42 5.87
CA THR A 188 7.32 36.08 4.44
C THR A 188 8.29 34.93 4.22
N LEU A 189 8.18 34.29 3.06
CA LEU A 189 9.02 33.14 2.69
C LEU A 189 9.63 33.41 1.31
N SER A 190 10.95 33.34 1.21
CA SER A 190 11.63 33.54 -0.07
C SER A 190 11.25 32.40 -1.06
N ASP A 191 11.36 32.67 -2.36
CA ASP A 191 11.08 31.65 -3.38
C ASP A 191 12.03 30.45 -3.23
N GLU A 192 13.31 30.70 -2.97
CA GLU A 192 14.30 29.63 -2.73
C GLU A 192 13.95 28.85 -1.46
N GLY A 193 13.50 29.56 -0.42
CA GLY A 193 13.03 28.96 0.84
C GLY A 193 11.83 28.06 0.59
N PHE A 194 10.88 28.52 -0.25
CA PHE A 194 9.72 27.71 -0.61
C PHE A 194 10.16 26.42 -1.33
N GLN A 195 11.08 26.53 -2.30
CA GLN A 195 11.56 25.34 -3.02
C GLN A 195 12.25 24.35 -2.07
N MET A 196 12.98 24.86 -1.08
CA MET A 196 13.61 24.03 -0.06
C MET A 196 12.56 23.29 0.78
N LEU A 197 11.53 24.00 1.25
CA LEU A 197 10.43 23.41 2.00
C LEU A 197 9.66 22.39 1.16
N LEU A 198 9.42 22.70 -0.11
CA LEU A 198 8.72 21.83 -1.05
C LEU A 198 9.46 20.47 -1.19
N SER A 199 10.77 20.55 -1.41
CA SER A 199 11.61 19.34 -1.50
C SER A 199 11.60 18.54 -0.20
N ALA A 200 11.66 19.23 0.94
CA ALA A 200 11.66 18.60 2.26
C ALA A 200 10.32 17.94 2.60
N ALA A 201 9.23 18.56 2.19
CA ALA A 201 7.87 18.08 2.48
C ALA A 201 7.49 16.86 1.63
N ASP A 202 7.97 16.80 0.40
CA ASP A 202 7.77 15.67 -0.50
C ASP A 202 6.29 15.29 -0.65
N GLY A 203 5.45 16.29 -0.93
CA GLY A 203 4.02 16.08 -1.14
C GLY A 203 3.19 15.90 0.12
N ASP A 204 3.80 15.99 1.30
CA ASP A 204 3.16 15.81 2.61
C ASP A 204 2.86 17.18 3.23
N GLY A 205 1.59 17.58 3.23
CA GLY A 205 1.15 18.89 3.75
C GLY A 205 1.39 19.06 5.25
N ARG A 206 1.24 17.98 6.03
CA ARG A 206 1.50 18.04 7.49
C ARG A 206 2.98 18.30 7.74
N ARG A 207 3.84 17.57 7.03
CA ARG A 207 5.29 17.74 7.13
C ARG A 207 5.70 19.16 6.74
N LEU A 208 5.11 19.68 5.65
CA LEU A 208 5.36 21.06 5.21
C LEU A 208 5.05 22.06 6.32
N LEU A 209 3.87 21.94 6.93
CA LEU A 209 3.44 22.88 7.96
C LEU A 209 4.29 22.76 9.24
N ASN A 210 4.69 21.53 9.60
CA ASN A 210 5.61 21.33 10.74
C ASN A 210 6.97 21.95 10.49
N LEU A 211 7.51 21.80 9.27
CA LEU A 211 8.80 22.40 8.91
C LEU A 211 8.71 23.93 8.93
N LEU A 212 7.61 24.46 8.39
CA LEU A 212 7.37 25.91 8.38
C LEU A 212 7.22 26.46 9.81
N GLU A 213 6.51 25.73 10.68
CA GLU A 213 6.35 26.12 12.08
C GLU A 213 7.70 26.16 12.79
N ASN A 214 8.51 25.11 12.63
CA ASN A 214 9.85 25.06 13.22
C ASN A 214 10.73 26.21 12.73
N ALA A 215 10.66 26.52 11.43
CA ALA A 215 11.41 27.65 10.86
C ALA A 215 10.91 28.98 11.43
N SER A 216 9.58 29.11 11.59
CA SER A 216 8.99 30.34 12.14
C SER A 216 9.42 30.60 13.59
N ASP A 217 9.64 29.52 14.37
CA ASP A 217 10.11 29.62 15.76
C ASP A 217 11.51 30.25 15.84
N LEU A 218 12.29 30.12 14.77
CA LEU A 218 13.65 30.70 14.68
C LEU A 218 13.65 32.08 14.06
N ALA A 219 12.52 32.51 13.47
CA ALA A 219 12.42 33.80 12.77
C ALA A 219 11.94 34.91 13.71
N GLU A 220 12.39 36.14 13.45
CA GLU A 220 11.85 37.32 14.12
C GLU A 220 10.57 37.76 13.41
N ASP A 221 9.65 38.38 14.16
CA ASP A 221 8.43 38.95 13.58
C ASP A 221 8.78 40.01 12.53
N ASN A 222 7.93 40.12 11.49
CA ASN A 222 8.11 41.04 10.37
C ASN A 222 9.38 40.77 9.57
N SER A 223 9.80 39.48 9.47
CA SER A 223 11.01 39.09 8.76
C SER A 223 10.72 38.09 7.66
N GLU A 224 11.72 37.83 6.83
CA GLU A 224 11.65 36.81 5.78
C GLU A 224 12.33 35.53 6.25
N ILE A 225 11.63 34.39 6.05
CA ILE A 225 12.19 33.05 6.24
C ILE A 225 12.97 32.73 4.96
N GLY A 226 14.28 32.91 5.02
CA GLY A 226 15.19 32.64 3.90
C GLY A 226 15.87 31.30 4.02
N VAL A 227 16.72 31.03 3.05
CA VAL A 227 17.45 29.74 2.94
C VAL A 227 18.31 29.44 4.17
N ASP A 228 19.03 30.46 4.67
CA ASP A 228 19.95 30.27 5.80
C ASP A 228 19.20 29.81 7.06
N LEU A 229 18.05 30.42 7.33
CA LEU A 229 17.21 30.06 8.47
C LEU A 229 16.64 28.65 8.30
N LEU A 230 16.18 28.32 7.10
CA LEU A 230 15.68 26.98 6.80
C LEU A 230 16.78 25.93 6.91
N GLN A 231 18.00 26.24 6.47
CA GLN A 231 19.13 25.34 6.64
C GLN A 231 19.42 25.05 8.11
N SER A 232 19.32 26.06 8.96
CA SER A 232 19.41 25.89 10.40
C SER A 232 18.35 24.96 10.99
N UNK A 233 17.18 25.17 10.53
CA UNK A 233 16.09 24.43 10.93
C UNK A 233 16.12 23.06 10.48
N LEU A 234 16.51 22.91 9.39
CA LEU A 234 16.53 21.61 8.76
C LEU A 234 17.77 20.79 9.13
N GLY A 235 18.82 21.42 9.57
CA GLY A 235 20.03 20.77 10.04
C GLY A 235 20.66 19.84 9.02
N ASP A 236 21.24 18.75 9.47
CA ASP A 236 21.82 17.69 8.61
C ASP A 236 20.74 16.91 7.83
N THR A 237 19.53 17.43 7.77
CA THR A 237 18.42 16.76 7.11
C THR A 237 18.51 16.76 5.58
N ARG A 238 19.51 17.40 4.98
CA ARG A 238 19.72 17.29 3.52
C ARG A 238 19.80 15.84 3.05
N ARG A 239 20.31 14.94 3.92
CA ARG A 239 20.42 13.51 3.64
C ARG A 239 19.11 12.74 3.91
N ARG A 240 18.18 13.34 4.69
CA ARG A 240 16.89 12.69 5.02
C ARG A 240 15.77 13.03 4.05
N PHE A 241 16.00 13.96 3.11
CA PHE A 241 14.94 14.46 2.22
C PHE A 241 14.61 13.55 1.05
N ASP A 242 15.41 12.51 0.84
CA ASP A 242 15.15 11.51 -0.20
C ASP A 242 14.12 10.45 0.24
N LYS A 243 13.60 10.53 1.47
CA LYS A 243 12.64 9.54 1.98
C LYS A 243 11.25 9.76 1.38
N GLY A 244 10.90 8.96 0.37
CA GLY A 244 9.54 8.84 -0.15
C GLY A 244 9.19 9.72 -1.32
N GLY A 245 10.14 10.46 -1.89
CA GLY A 245 9.91 11.30 -3.06
C GLY A 245 10.20 10.61 -4.38
N GLU A 246 10.11 11.38 -5.47
CA GLU A 246 10.45 10.89 -6.81
C GLU A 246 11.87 10.32 -6.86
N ALA A 247 12.83 11.00 -6.22
CA ALA A 247 14.21 10.53 -6.11
C ALA A 247 14.31 9.18 -5.40
N PHE A 248 13.49 8.94 -4.37
CA PHE A 248 13.43 7.66 -3.67
C PHE A 248 12.96 6.54 -4.62
N TYR A 249 11.89 6.79 -5.40
CA TYR A 249 11.39 5.81 -6.37
C TYR A 249 12.39 5.57 -7.49
N ASP A 250 13.11 6.60 -7.90
CA ASP A 250 14.17 6.47 -8.89
C ASP A 250 15.32 5.61 -8.36
N GLN A 251 15.72 5.80 -7.10
CA GLN A 251 16.80 5.04 -6.48
C GLN A 251 16.42 3.57 -6.32
N ILE A 252 15.21 3.25 -5.85
CA ILE A 252 14.77 1.86 -5.72
C ILE A 252 14.63 1.21 -7.10
N SER A 253 14.21 1.97 -8.10
CA SER A 253 14.14 1.50 -9.49
C SER A 253 15.54 1.22 -10.02
N ALA A 254 16.50 2.09 -9.74
CA ALA A 254 17.91 1.91 -10.15
C ALA A 254 18.52 0.67 -9.48
N LEU A 255 18.26 0.46 -8.20
CA LEU A 255 18.69 -0.74 -7.47
C LEU A 255 18.13 -1.99 -8.15
N HIS A 256 16.82 -2.04 -8.37
CA HIS A 256 16.15 -3.18 -8.98
C HIS A 256 16.69 -3.46 -10.39
N LYS A 257 16.88 -2.40 -11.20
CA LYS A 257 17.41 -2.53 -12.56
C LYS A 257 18.86 -2.99 -12.56
N SER A 258 19.67 -2.55 -11.57
CA SER A 258 21.05 -3.03 -11.42
C SER A 258 21.10 -4.53 -11.11
N VAL A 259 20.23 -5.00 -10.22
CA VAL A 259 20.10 -6.44 -9.92
C VAL A 259 19.67 -7.19 -11.18
N ARG A 260 18.62 -6.73 -11.84
CA ARG A 260 18.08 -7.33 -13.08
C ARG A 260 19.14 -7.37 -14.19
N GLY A 261 19.94 -6.31 -14.28
CA GLY A 261 20.99 -6.15 -15.29
C GLY A 261 22.30 -6.86 -14.94
N SER A 262 22.34 -7.62 -13.85
CA SER A 262 23.52 -8.38 -13.41
C SER A 262 24.73 -7.48 -13.14
N ASN A 263 24.48 -6.33 -12.50
CA ASN A 263 25.52 -5.40 -12.10
C ASN A 263 25.60 -5.30 -10.58
N PRO A 264 26.44 -6.12 -9.93
CA PRO A 264 26.52 -6.10 -8.46
C PRO A 264 27.08 -4.78 -7.92
N ASP A 265 27.99 -4.12 -8.63
CA ASP A 265 28.56 -2.84 -8.18
C ASP A 265 27.50 -1.74 -8.21
N GLY A 266 26.73 -1.66 -9.26
CA GLY A 266 25.60 -0.72 -9.34
C GLY A 266 24.56 -0.99 -8.26
N ALA A 267 24.27 -2.25 -8.05
CA ALA A 267 23.35 -2.66 -6.98
C ALA A 267 23.85 -2.29 -5.58
N UNK A 268 25.01 -2.47 -5.21
CA UNK A 268 25.60 -2.14 -4.05
C UNK A 268 25.62 -0.76 -3.83
N TYR A 269 25.92 0.07 -4.99
CA TYR A 269 25.93 1.53 -4.90
C TYR A 269 24.55 2.08 -4.52
N TRP A 270 23.51 1.68 -5.26
CA TRP A 270 22.15 2.21 -5.00
C TRP A 270 21.62 1.78 -3.64
N PHE A 271 21.98 0.56 -3.18
CA PHE A 271 21.63 0.14 -1.82
C PHE A 271 22.28 1.05 -0.79
N ALA A 272 23.60 1.26 -0.89
CA ALA A 272 24.35 2.13 0.04
C ALA A 272 23.80 3.57 -0.02
N ARG A 273 23.48 4.07 -1.22
CA ARG A 273 22.95 5.41 -1.41
C ARG A 273 21.61 5.59 -0.69
N MET A 274 20.75 4.55 -0.72
CA MET A 274 19.46 4.59 -0.04
C MET A 274 19.63 4.49 1.48
N ILE A 275 20.55 3.64 1.97
CA ILE A 275 20.86 3.55 3.41
C ILE A 275 21.41 4.90 3.92
N ASP A 276 22.37 5.50 3.22
CA ASP A 276 22.95 6.80 3.58
C ASP A 276 21.87 7.91 3.57
N GLY A 277 20.91 7.81 2.67
CA GLY A 277 19.77 8.72 2.61
C GLY A 277 18.72 8.48 3.70
N GLY A 278 18.92 7.47 4.55
CA GLY A 278 18.04 7.18 5.68
C GLY A 278 16.82 6.31 5.35
N CYS A 279 16.88 5.58 4.24
CA CYS A 279 15.84 4.61 3.91
C CYS A 279 15.78 3.51 4.97
N ASP A 280 14.58 3.09 5.33
CA ASP A 280 14.38 1.97 6.25
C ASP A 280 14.99 0.68 5.65
N PRO A 281 15.99 0.08 6.30
CA PRO A 281 16.57 -1.16 5.79
C PRO A 281 15.58 -2.31 5.66
N LEU A 282 14.53 -2.35 6.48
CA LEU A 282 13.49 -3.38 6.38
C LEU A 282 12.65 -3.21 5.11
N TYR A 283 12.41 -1.95 4.69
CA TYR A 283 11.77 -1.70 3.41
C TYR A 283 12.61 -2.28 2.26
N LEU A 284 13.94 -2.02 2.30
CA LEU A 284 14.85 -2.54 1.27
C LEU A 284 14.90 -4.07 1.29
N ALA A 285 14.93 -4.67 2.49
CA ALA A 285 14.91 -6.13 2.62
C ALA A 285 13.66 -6.73 1.98
N ARG A 286 12.49 -6.12 2.20
CA ARG A 286 11.23 -6.57 1.56
C ARG A 286 11.31 -6.47 0.03
N ARG A 287 11.87 -5.37 -0.50
CA ARG A 287 12.04 -5.20 -1.95
C ARG A 287 12.98 -6.25 -2.54
N VAL A 288 14.04 -6.59 -1.80
CA VAL A 288 15.01 -7.60 -2.24
C VAL A 288 14.36 -8.99 -2.33
N VAL A 289 13.48 -9.35 -1.38
CA VAL A 289 12.68 -10.58 -1.46
C VAL A 289 11.85 -10.58 -2.74
N ARG A 290 11.20 -9.47 -3.06
CA ARG A 290 10.41 -9.34 -4.30
C ARG A 290 11.28 -9.55 -5.55
N MET A 291 12.48 -8.97 -5.57
CA MET A 291 13.43 -9.13 -6.70
C MET A 291 13.81 -10.59 -6.92
N ALA A 292 13.98 -11.34 -5.83
CA ALA A 292 14.33 -12.78 -5.91
C ALA A 292 13.27 -13.57 -6.66
N SER A 293 11.99 -13.30 -6.43
CA SER A 293 10.90 -14.00 -7.12
C SER A 293 10.67 -13.46 -8.54
N GLU A 294 10.80 -12.14 -8.73
CA GLU A 294 10.49 -11.49 -10.00
C GLU A 294 11.55 -11.73 -11.07
N ASP A 295 12.84 -11.62 -10.71
CA ASP A 295 13.92 -11.61 -11.70
C ASP A 295 14.84 -12.83 -11.66
N ILE A 296 14.83 -13.60 -10.56
CA ILE A 296 15.60 -14.85 -10.46
C ILE A 296 14.67 -16.05 -10.61
N GLY A 297 13.60 -16.08 -9.85
CA GLY A 297 12.59 -17.14 -9.92
C GLY A 297 13.21 -18.53 -9.79
N ASN A 298 12.78 -19.44 -10.65
CA ASN A 298 13.27 -20.82 -10.62
C ASN A 298 14.59 -21.04 -11.34
N ALA A 299 15.20 -19.99 -11.89
CA ALA A 299 16.59 -20.12 -12.38
C ALA A 299 17.55 -20.43 -11.22
N ASP A 300 17.26 -19.86 -10.03
CA ASP A 300 17.98 -20.19 -8.79
C ASP A 300 17.03 -20.02 -7.60
N PRO A 301 16.29 -21.06 -7.21
CA PRO A 301 15.31 -20.94 -6.12
C PRO A 301 15.92 -20.67 -4.74
N ARG A 302 17.24 -20.86 -4.56
CA ARG A 302 17.92 -20.48 -3.31
C ARG A 302 17.87 -18.98 -3.05
N ALA A 303 17.70 -18.19 -4.09
CA ALA A 303 17.68 -16.73 -3.99
C ALA A 303 16.59 -16.24 -3.01
N LEU A 304 15.39 -16.79 -3.10
CA LEU A 304 14.27 -16.42 -2.22
C LEU A 304 14.60 -16.71 -0.75
N SER A 305 15.13 -17.90 -0.46
CA SER A 305 15.50 -18.30 0.92
C SER A 305 16.59 -17.39 1.47
N LEU A 306 17.61 -17.08 0.66
CA LEU A 306 18.71 -16.20 1.06
C LEU A 306 18.17 -14.80 1.43
N CYS A 307 17.26 -14.26 0.62
CA CYS A 307 16.69 -12.93 0.86
C CYS A 307 15.83 -12.91 2.13
N LEU A 308 15.06 -13.97 2.38
CA LEU A 308 14.30 -14.09 3.62
C LEU A 308 15.23 -14.17 4.84
N ALA A 309 16.33 -14.93 4.75
CA ALA A 309 17.32 -15.00 5.80
C ALA A 309 17.96 -13.63 6.06
N ALA A 310 18.27 -12.89 4.99
CA ALA A 310 18.86 -11.54 5.13
C ALA A 310 17.88 -10.58 5.81
N TRP A 311 16.61 -10.65 5.48
CA TRP A 311 15.56 -9.84 6.14
C TRP A 311 15.50 -10.17 7.63
N GLU A 312 15.50 -11.46 7.98
CA GLU A 312 15.49 -11.92 9.37
C GLU A 312 16.71 -11.43 10.14
N VAL A 313 17.90 -11.47 9.51
CA VAL A 313 19.13 -10.94 10.11
C VAL A 313 18.98 -9.43 10.39
N GLN A 314 18.44 -8.68 9.43
CA GLN A 314 18.21 -7.24 9.62
C GLN A 314 17.27 -6.97 10.80
N GLU A 315 16.20 -7.76 10.93
CA GLU A 315 15.27 -7.63 12.06
C GLU A 315 15.94 -7.92 13.41
N ARG A 316 16.79 -8.94 13.45
CA ARG A 316 17.43 -9.41 14.69
C ARG A 316 18.60 -8.55 15.12
N LEU A 317 19.46 -8.16 14.19
CA LEU A 317 20.66 -7.37 14.50
C LEU A 317 20.39 -5.85 14.51
N GLY A 318 19.47 -5.40 13.66
CA GLY A 318 19.22 -3.96 13.50
C GLY A 318 20.40 -3.28 12.77
N SER A 319 20.32 -1.95 12.72
CA SER A 319 21.32 -1.12 12.06
C SER A 319 22.46 -0.78 13.02
N PRO A 320 23.70 -0.71 12.56
CA PRO A 320 24.16 -0.86 11.18
C PRO A 320 24.54 -2.29 10.77
N GLU A 321 24.48 -3.26 11.67
CA GLU A 321 25.04 -4.59 11.44
C GLU A 321 24.21 -5.43 10.46
N GLY A 322 22.88 -5.30 10.51
CA GLY A 322 21.97 -6.10 9.68
C GLY A 322 22.10 -5.81 8.20
N GLU A 323 22.46 -4.56 7.83
CA GLU A 323 22.57 -4.15 6.42
C GLU A 323 23.59 -4.99 5.64
N LEU A 324 24.59 -5.55 6.31
CA LEU A 324 25.58 -6.40 5.63
C LEU A 324 24.93 -7.65 5.04
N ALA A 325 23.98 -8.26 5.76
CA ALA A 325 23.27 -9.44 5.25
C ALA A 325 22.39 -9.08 4.03
N VAL A 326 21.75 -7.92 4.07
CA VAL A 326 20.94 -7.43 2.94
C VAL A 326 21.84 -7.14 1.73
N ALA A 327 23.00 -6.52 1.96
CA ALA A 327 24.00 -6.27 0.91
C ALA A 327 24.49 -7.59 0.28
N GLN A 328 24.72 -8.61 1.10
CA GLN A 328 25.10 -9.95 0.61
C GLN A 328 24.01 -10.51 -0.31
N ALA A 329 22.75 -10.43 0.10
CA ALA A 329 21.63 -10.92 -0.68
C ALA A 329 21.52 -10.18 -2.02
N ILE A 330 21.65 -8.85 -2.00
CA ILE A 330 21.59 -8.01 -3.20
C ILE A 330 22.70 -8.42 -4.19
N THR A 331 23.93 -8.61 -3.67
CA THR A 331 25.07 -9.02 -4.49
C THR A 331 24.81 -10.40 -5.12
N TYR A 332 24.27 -11.32 -4.32
CA TYR A 332 23.93 -12.66 -4.81
C TYR A 332 22.91 -12.57 -5.94
N LEU A 333 21.83 -11.82 -5.75
CA LEU A 333 20.81 -11.66 -6.78
C LEU A 333 21.36 -11.07 -8.08
N ALA A 334 22.24 -10.07 -7.96
CA ALA A 334 22.87 -9.46 -9.13
C ALA A 334 23.70 -10.47 -9.93
N CYS A 335 24.32 -11.44 -9.22
CA CYS A 335 25.17 -12.45 -9.86
C CYS A 335 24.42 -13.71 -10.28
N ALA A 336 23.21 -13.92 -9.77
CA ALA A 336 22.41 -15.12 -10.03
C ALA A 336 21.90 -15.16 -11.48
N PRO A 337 21.67 -16.36 -12.03
CA PRO A 337 21.03 -16.47 -13.35
C PRO A 337 19.62 -15.86 -13.30
N LYS A 338 19.26 -15.14 -14.33
CA LYS A 338 18.01 -14.36 -14.38
C LYS A 338 16.89 -15.12 -15.07
N SER A 339 15.69 -15.08 -14.46
CA SER A 339 14.47 -15.56 -15.10
C SER A 339 13.26 -14.80 -14.52
N ASN A 340 12.43 -14.28 -15.39
CA ASN A 340 11.12 -13.75 -15.01
C ASN A 340 9.98 -14.69 -15.43
N ALA A 341 10.28 -15.94 -15.74
CA ALA A 341 9.29 -16.88 -16.29
C ALA A 341 8.11 -17.11 -15.34
N VAL A 342 8.38 -17.24 -14.03
CA VAL A 342 7.32 -17.41 -13.03
C VAL A 342 6.47 -16.13 -12.93
N TYR A 343 7.12 -14.97 -12.90
CA TYR A 343 6.43 -13.66 -12.84
C TYR A 343 5.51 -13.48 -14.05
N MET A 344 6.02 -13.71 -15.25
CA MET A 344 5.24 -13.56 -16.48
C MET A 344 4.13 -14.60 -16.58
N GLY A 345 4.43 -15.84 -16.18
CA GLY A 345 3.45 -16.93 -16.17
C GLY A 345 2.29 -16.64 -15.23
N PHE A 346 2.60 -16.21 -14.01
CA PHE A 346 1.57 -15.87 -13.03
C PHE A 346 0.72 -14.67 -13.49
N LYS A 347 1.36 -13.65 -14.03
CA LYS A 347 0.68 -12.46 -14.56
C LYS A 347 -0.30 -12.85 -15.70
N SER A 348 0.15 -13.72 -16.59
CA SER A 348 -0.67 -14.20 -17.71
C SER A 348 -1.84 -15.07 -17.21
N ALA A 349 -1.59 -15.96 -16.23
CA ALA A 349 -2.64 -16.78 -15.62
C ALA A 349 -3.69 -15.91 -14.92
N MET A 350 -3.26 -14.86 -14.18
CA MET A 350 -4.18 -13.94 -13.52
C MET A 350 -5.06 -13.21 -14.54
N ARG A 351 -4.47 -12.79 -15.65
CA ARG A 351 -5.23 -12.13 -16.73
C ARG A 351 -6.29 -13.11 -17.28
N SER A 352 -5.90 -14.34 -17.58
CA SER A 352 -6.80 -15.35 -18.11
C SER A 352 -7.95 -15.65 -17.14
N ALA A 353 -7.63 -15.78 -15.84
CA ALA A 353 -8.65 -16.01 -14.81
C ALA A 353 -9.65 -14.86 -14.73
N THR A 354 -9.17 -13.61 -14.83
CA THR A 354 -10.04 -12.42 -14.80
C THR A 354 -10.94 -12.37 -16.05
N GLU A 355 -10.36 -12.64 -17.22
CA GLU A 355 -11.09 -12.57 -18.51
C GLU A 355 -12.18 -13.63 -18.64
N HIS A 356 -11.92 -14.84 -18.13
CA HIS A 356 -12.85 -15.96 -18.29
C HIS A 356 -13.79 -16.16 -17.10
N GLY A 357 -13.56 -15.47 -15.99
CA GLY A 357 -14.42 -15.56 -14.82
C GLY A 357 -14.39 -16.90 -14.10
N SER A 358 -15.53 -17.29 -13.55
CA SER A 358 -15.67 -18.46 -12.66
C SER A 358 -15.96 -19.75 -13.41
N LEU A 359 -15.04 -20.18 -14.26
CA LEU A 359 -15.17 -21.46 -14.96
C LEU A 359 -15.16 -22.64 -13.98
N GLU A 360 -15.95 -23.66 -14.28
CA GLU A 360 -16.10 -24.82 -13.42
C GLU A 360 -14.83 -25.71 -13.42
N VAL A 361 -14.56 -26.30 -12.29
CA VAL A 361 -13.51 -27.33 -12.19
C VAL A 361 -14.02 -28.59 -12.89
N PRO A 362 -13.26 -29.16 -13.83
CA PRO A 362 -13.68 -30.43 -14.49
C PRO A 362 -13.97 -31.52 -13.47
N LEU A 363 -14.94 -32.39 -13.78
CA LEU A 363 -15.40 -33.41 -12.86
C LEU A 363 -14.25 -34.36 -12.41
N HIS A 364 -13.34 -34.72 -13.32
CA HIS A 364 -12.24 -35.63 -13.00
C HIS A 364 -11.24 -35.04 -11.98
N LEU A 365 -11.24 -33.69 -11.80
CA LEU A 365 -10.36 -33.01 -10.85
C LEU A 365 -11.03 -32.70 -9.51
N ARG A 366 -12.35 -33.00 -9.40
CA ARG A 366 -13.09 -32.69 -8.16
C ARG A 366 -12.93 -33.83 -7.15
N ASN A 367 -12.76 -33.48 -5.88
CA ASN A 367 -12.79 -34.47 -4.81
C ASN A 367 -14.23 -34.91 -4.54
N ALA A 368 -14.41 -36.19 -4.21
CA ALA A 368 -15.71 -36.78 -3.93
C ALA A 368 -15.75 -37.37 -2.51
N PRO A 369 -15.68 -36.55 -1.44
CA PRO A 369 -15.69 -37.02 -0.07
C PRO A 369 -17.02 -37.63 0.38
N THR A 370 -18.14 -37.30 -0.29
CA THR A 370 -19.46 -37.79 0.08
C THR A 370 -20.01 -38.74 -1.01
N LYS A 371 -20.96 -39.58 -0.60
CA LYS A 371 -21.65 -40.50 -1.50
C LYS A 371 -22.40 -39.74 -2.61
N LEU A 372 -23.02 -38.60 -2.26
CA LEU A 372 -23.71 -37.77 -3.22
C LEU A 372 -22.74 -37.20 -4.27
N MET A 373 -21.58 -36.71 -3.85
CA MET A 373 -20.58 -36.20 -4.79
C MET A 373 -20.11 -37.26 -5.77
N LYS A 374 -19.91 -38.49 -5.29
CA LYS A 374 -19.58 -39.64 -6.16
C LYS A 374 -20.69 -39.92 -7.16
N GLN A 375 -21.95 -39.86 -6.73
CA GLN A 375 -23.11 -40.06 -7.62
C GLN A 375 -23.22 -38.98 -8.68
N LEU A 376 -22.72 -37.76 -8.38
CA LEU A 376 -22.67 -36.65 -9.32
C LEU A 376 -21.47 -36.68 -10.28
N GLY A 377 -20.64 -37.72 -10.18
CA GLY A 377 -19.50 -37.94 -11.07
C GLY A 377 -18.22 -37.23 -10.64
N TYR A 378 -18.17 -36.71 -9.43
CA TYR A 378 -16.96 -36.03 -8.93
C TYR A 378 -15.83 -37.04 -8.83
N GLY A 379 -14.69 -36.74 -9.44
CA GLY A 379 -13.52 -37.58 -9.45
C GLY A 379 -13.57 -38.73 -10.45
N ASP A 380 -14.62 -38.80 -11.25
CA ASP A 380 -14.76 -39.86 -12.26
C ASP A 380 -13.62 -39.75 -13.28
N GLU A 381 -13.01 -40.89 -13.59
CA GLU A 381 -11.91 -41.00 -14.55
C GLU A 381 -10.64 -40.26 -14.14
N TYR A 382 -10.51 -39.88 -12.86
CA TYR A 382 -9.27 -39.29 -12.37
C TYR A 382 -8.11 -40.28 -12.50
N ARG A 383 -6.99 -39.78 -13.04
CA ARG A 383 -5.77 -40.60 -13.22
C ARG A 383 -4.75 -40.14 -12.17
N TYR A 384 -4.51 -41.00 -11.16
CA TYR A 384 -3.55 -40.72 -10.11
C TYR A 384 -2.13 -40.87 -10.68
N ALA A 385 -1.40 -39.78 -10.79
CA ALA A 385 -0.13 -39.73 -11.49
C ALA A 385 0.90 -40.76 -10.96
N HIS A 386 0.89 -41.00 -9.64
CA HIS A 386 1.83 -41.97 -9.04
C HIS A 386 1.61 -43.42 -9.51
N ASP A 387 0.43 -43.72 -10.02
CA ASP A 387 0.13 -45.08 -10.59
C ASP A 387 0.48 -45.17 -12.07
N GLU A 388 0.85 -44.02 -12.70
CA GLU A 388 1.18 -43.97 -14.12
C GLU A 388 2.70 -44.12 -14.33
N PRO A 389 3.11 -44.60 -15.55
CA PRO A 389 4.55 -44.66 -15.85
C PRO A 389 5.23 -43.28 -15.65
N ASP A 390 6.40 -43.31 -15.03
CA ASP A 390 7.19 -42.11 -14.69
C ASP A 390 6.43 -41.11 -13.79
N ALA A 391 5.37 -41.59 -13.10
CA ALA A 391 4.50 -40.75 -12.29
C ALA A 391 3.91 -39.56 -13.09
N TYR A 392 3.54 -39.83 -14.34
CA TYR A 392 3.02 -38.82 -15.26
C TYR A 392 1.83 -39.37 -16.06
N ALA A 393 0.68 -38.71 -15.91
CA ALA A 393 -0.55 -39.08 -16.63
C ALA A 393 -0.54 -38.43 -18.01
N ALA A 394 0.16 -39.03 -18.95
CA ALA A 394 0.33 -38.50 -20.30
C ALA A 394 -1.01 -38.32 -21.02
N GLY A 395 -1.19 -37.17 -21.68
CA GLY A 395 -2.41 -36.82 -22.41
C GLY A 395 -3.53 -36.29 -21.53
N GLU A 396 -3.28 -36.04 -20.25
CA GLU A 396 -4.26 -35.53 -19.32
C GLU A 396 -4.40 -33.99 -19.49
N ASP A 397 -5.53 -33.45 -19.03
CA ASP A 397 -5.81 -32.03 -19.05
C ASP A 397 -6.24 -31.56 -17.65
N TYR A 398 -5.66 -30.44 -17.23
CA TYR A 398 -5.90 -29.86 -15.92
C TYR A 398 -6.55 -28.49 -16.00
N PHE A 399 -7.03 -28.06 -17.19
CA PHE A 399 -7.72 -26.79 -17.39
C PHE A 399 -9.24 -26.99 -17.37
N PRO A 400 -10.01 -25.93 -17.10
CA PRO A 400 -11.47 -26.00 -17.30
C PRO A 400 -11.81 -26.42 -18.71
N ASP A 401 -12.92 -27.15 -18.87
CA ASP A 401 -13.31 -27.70 -20.18
C ASP A 401 -13.45 -26.61 -21.25
N GLU A 402 -13.88 -25.40 -20.85
CA GLU A 402 -14.12 -24.26 -21.73
C GLU A 402 -12.85 -23.45 -22.08
N LEU A 403 -11.73 -23.76 -21.42
CA LEU A 403 -10.49 -23.00 -21.61
C LEU A 403 -9.40 -23.86 -22.24
N GLU A 404 -8.94 -23.47 -23.42
CA GLU A 404 -7.84 -24.18 -24.06
C GLU A 404 -6.58 -24.07 -23.20
N PRO A 405 -5.84 -25.18 -23.01
CA PRO A 405 -4.58 -25.13 -22.26
C PRO A 405 -3.61 -24.10 -22.83
N GLN A 406 -3.01 -23.34 -21.94
CA GLN A 406 -2.09 -22.25 -22.30
C GLN A 406 -0.74 -22.46 -21.60
N PRO A 407 0.36 -22.22 -22.31
CA PRO A 407 1.69 -22.36 -21.69
C PRO A 407 2.04 -21.12 -20.87
N PHE A 408 1.42 -20.98 -19.70
CA PHE A 408 1.71 -19.85 -18.81
C PHE A 408 3.18 -19.82 -18.36
N TYR A 409 3.71 -20.98 -17.92
CA TYR A 409 5.07 -21.07 -17.44
C TYR A 409 5.99 -21.53 -18.58
N GLN A 410 6.86 -20.63 -19.01
CA GLN A 410 7.80 -20.90 -20.11
C GLN A 410 9.23 -20.69 -19.58
N PRO A 411 9.87 -21.76 -19.05
CA PRO A 411 11.19 -21.63 -18.46
C PRO A 411 12.23 -21.16 -19.48
N VAL A 412 13.17 -20.36 -19.00
CA VAL A 412 14.28 -19.85 -19.83
C VAL A 412 15.47 -20.80 -19.72
N PRO A 413 16.38 -20.82 -20.71
CA PRO A 413 17.53 -21.74 -20.67
C PRO A 413 18.67 -21.19 -19.81
N ARG A 414 18.39 -20.88 -18.54
CA ARG A 414 19.35 -20.36 -17.58
C ARG A 414 19.15 -21.00 -16.21
N GLY A 415 20.27 -21.31 -15.53
CA GLY A 415 20.25 -21.90 -14.20
C GLY A 415 19.45 -23.21 -14.18
N LEU A 416 18.71 -23.43 -13.10
CA LEU A 416 17.89 -24.64 -12.94
C LEU A 416 16.79 -24.73 -14.00
N GLU A 417 16.33 -23.61 -14.55
CA GLU A 417 15.28 -23.64 -15.56
C GLU A 417 15.70 -24.30 -16.86
N LEU A 418 17.01 -24.41 -17.11
CA LEU A 418 17.50 -25.21 -18.24
C LEU A 418 17.01 -26.68 -18.12
N LYS A 419 17.22 -27.28 -16.94
CA LYS A 419 16.79 -28.66 -16.68
C LYS A 419 15.26 -28.79 -16.63
N ILE A 420 14.59 -27.79 -16.05
CA ILE A 420 13.12 -27.75 -16.01
C ILE A 420 12.56 -27.74 -17.43
N GLY A 421 13.14 -26.93 -18.31
CA GLY A 421 12.73 -26.85 -19.71
C GLY A 421 12.89 -28.19 -20.45
N GLU A 422 14.03 -28.84 -20.23
CA GLU A 422 14.29 -30.17 -20.81
C GLU A 422 13.23 -31.20 -20.36
N LYS A 423 12.92 -31.19 -19.05
CA LYS A 423 11.90 -32.06 -18.49
C LYS A 423 10.53 -31.77 -19.11
N LEU A 424 10.11 -30.51 -19.18
CA LEU A 424 8.80 -30.15 -19.72
C LEU A 424 8.68 -30.51 -21.21
N ASN A 425 9.77 -30.36 -21.97
CA ASN A 425 9.80 -30.78 -23.38
C ASN A 425 9.60 -32.32 -23.51
N HIS A 426 10.24 -33.09 -22.63
CA HIS A 426 10.08 -34.54 -22.60
C HIS A 426 8.63 -34.91 -22.27
N LEU A 427 8.03 -34.27 -21.24
CA LEU A 427 6.63 -34.52 -20.87
C LEU A 427 5.67 -34.18 -22.01
N ALA A 428 5.94 -33.09 -22.72
CA ALA A 428 5.12 -32.72 -23.89
C ALA A 428 5.18 -33.79 -25.00
N GLN A 429 6.34 -34.44 -25.18
CA GLN A 429 6.45 -35.56 -26.11
C GLN A 429 5.59 -36.74 -25.66
N LEU A 430 5.62 -37.07 -24.38
CA LEU A 430 4.78 -38.13 -23.82
C LEU A 430 3.30 -37.85 -24.04
N ASP A 431 2.89 -36.58 -23.87
CA ASP A 431 1.50 -36.19 -24.13
C ASP A 431 1.12 -36.44 -25.60
N ARG A 432 1.98 -36.02 -26.53
CA ARG A 432 1.69 -36.19 -27.97
C ARG A 432 1.59 -37.66 -28.38
N LEU A 433 2.40 -38.50 -27.76
CA LEU A 433 2.44 -39.93 -28.09
C LEU A 433 1.42 -40.76 -27.33
N SER A 434 0.75 -40.21 -26.35
CA SER A 434 -0.20 -40.95 -25.51
C SER A 434 -1.43 -41.40 -26.31
N PRO A 435 -1.83 -42.70 -26.19
CA PRO A 435 -3.11 -43.13 -26.77
C PRO A 435 -4.32 -42.56 -26.03
N ARG A 436 -4.12 -42.07 -24.81
CA ARG A 436 -5.17 -41.42 -24.01
C ARG A 436 -5.04 -39.91 -24.15
N GLN A 437 -6.08 -39.30 -24.67
CA GLN A 437 -6.16 -37.84 -24.80
C GLN A 437 -7.43 -37.34 -24.12
N ARG A 438 -7.30 -36.52 -23.09
CA ARG A 438 -8.47 -35.99 -22.39
C ARG A 438 -9.27 -35.07 -23.31
N ARG A 439 -8.57 -34.20 -24.07
CA ARG A 439 -9.19 -33.38 -25.12
C ARG A 439 -9.00 -34.05 -26.48
N LYS A 440 -10.05 -33.98 -27.30
CA LYS A 440 -9.99 -34.47 -28.68
C LYS A 440 -9.78 -33.29 -29.64
#